data_e4626c3bbc3bf9c324108fab88f64137
#
_entry.id   e4626c3bbc3bf9c324108fab88f64137
#
_cell.length_a   1.000
_cell.length_b   1.000
_cell.length_c   1.000
_cell.angle_alpha   90.00
_cell.angle_beta   90.00
_cell.angle_gamma   90.00
#
_symmetry.space_group_name_H-M   'P 1'
#
loop_
_entity.id
_entity.type
_entity.pdbx_description
1 polymer ?
#
loop_
_entity_poly.entity_id
_entity_poly.type
_entity_poly.pdbx_seq_one_letter_code
_entity_poly.pdbx_strand_id
1 'polypeptide(L)'
;MTFQLPENEDVVSKADLQRLTNALIDDVKKMLRHCVDADVTFVPVDPKANDPAAASAEEEGIAWTLGHVVVHMTASSEESAMLAAELARGVEYHGRSRSEVAWTTVTTIGQCRTRLEESRRIRLASLNTWPDDPYLSNTYAPHPGAKELGPVTRFLSGLRHDASHLDQLRDVIGQARNHRFQQTFIGRMRLRLQRSPNSAMPQPIASPLEAPPVS
;
A
#
# COMPACT_ATOMS: atom_id res chain seq x y z
N MET A 1 5.61 13.86 -11.14
CA MET A 1 6.89 14.04 -10.41
C MET A 1 7.02 12.87 -9.48
N THR A 2 8.14 12.22 -9.42
CA THR A 2 8.42 11.16 -8.45
C THR A 2 8.85 11.84 -7.15
N PHE A 3 8.30 11.42 -6.01
CA PHE A 3 8.68 11.90 -4.69
C PHE A 3 10.21 11.75 -4.49
N GLN A 4 10.86 12.79 -4.04
CA GLN A 4 12.31 12.80 -3.76
C GLN A 4 12.56 13.47 -2.41
N LEU A 5 13.43 12.85 -1.64
CA LEU A 5 13.91 13.40 -0.38
C LEU A 5 15.10 14.33 -0.61
N PRO A 6 15.32 15.32 0.27
CA PRO A 6 16.49 16.21 0.19
C PRO A 6 17.76 15.41 0.46
N GLU A 7 18.84 15.72 -0.29
CA GLU A 7 20.17 15.12 -0.10
C GLU A 7 20.84 15.64 1.17
N ASN A 8 20.64 16.93 1.49
CA ASN A 8 21.16 17.57 2.70
C ASN A 8 20.06 17.79 3.71
N GLU A 9 20.14 17.09 4.85
CA GLU A 9 19.15 17.14 5.94
C GLU A 9 19.33 18.37 6.83
N ASP A 10 20.53 18.95 6.89
CA ASP A 10 20.87 20.05 7.80
C ASP A 10 20.13 21.36 7.45
N VAL A 11 19.64 21.49 6.21
CA VAL A 11 18.93 22.66 5.73
C VAL A 11 17.40 22.47 5.67
N VAL A 12 16.90 21.31 6.13
CA VAL A 12 15.48 20.96 6.04
C VAL A 12 14.70 21.69 7.15
N SER A 13 13.81 22.57 6.76
CA SER A 13 12.92 23.29 7.67
C SER A 13 11.66 22.50 8.02
N LYS A 14 10.94 22.94 9.07
CA LYS A 14 9.61 22.42 9.41
C LYS A 14 8.63 22.53 8.23
N ALA A 15 8.68 23.63 7.48
CA ALA A 15 7.86 23.82 6.28
C ALA A 15 8.20 22.81 5.17
N ASP A 16 9.46 22.43 5.03
CA ASP A 16 9.86 21.37 4.09
C ASP A 16 9.32 20.00 4.50
N LEU A 17 9.36 19.67 5.79
CA LEU A 17 8.78 18.43 6.31
C LEU A 17 7.27 18.35 6.06
N GLN A 18 6.55 19.46 6.21
CA GLN A 18 5.12 19.56 5.88
C GLN A 18 4.89 19.36 4.38
N ARG A 19 5.66 20.02 3.53
CA ARG A 19 5.57 19.89 2.06
C ARG A 19 5.87 18.47 1.60
N LEU A 20 6.92 17.86 2.13
CA LEU A 20 7.32 16.47 1.81
C LEU A 20 6.25 15.47 2.24
N THR A 21 5.67 15.63 3.43
CA THR A 21 4.57 14.78 3.92
C THR A 21 3.38 14.85 2.98
N ASN A 22 2.97 16.07 2.58
CA ASN A 22 1.85 16.24 1.65
C ASN A 22 2.15 15.61 0.29
N ALA A 23 3.33 15.86 -0.28
CA ALA A 23 3.72 15.32 -1.58
C ALA A 23 3.72 13.79 -1.61
N LEU A 24 4.25 13.15 -0.58
CA LEU A 24 4.30 11.69 -0.48
C LEU A 24 2.89 11.07 -0.40
N ILE A 25 2.05 11.60 0.48
CA ILE A 25 0.67 11.11 0.62
C ILE A 25 -0.13 11.33 -0.67
N ASP A 26 0.05 12.47 -1.34
CA ASP A 26 -0.62 12.75 -2.62
C ASP A 26 -0.15 11.78 -3.72
N ASP A 27 1.14 11.45 -3.78
CA ASP A 27 1.66 10.46 -4.74
C ASP A 27 1.09 9.06 -4.47
N VAL A 28 1.04 8.62 -3.21
CA VAL A 28 0.40 7.34 -2.85
C VAL A 28 -1.08 7.34 -3.24
N LYS A 29 -1.84 8.39 -2.88
CA LYS A 29 -3.26 8.52 -3.26
C LYS A 29 -3.48 8.51 -4.77
N LYS A 30 -2.56 9.09 -5.54
CA LYS A 30 -2.59 9.06 -7.00
C LYS A 30 -2.41 7.64 -7.54
N MET A 31 -1.53 6.82 -6.95
CA MET A 31 -1.40 5.40 -7.31
C MET A 31 -2.71 4.65 -7.05
N LEU A 32 -3.42 4.96 -5.96
CA LEU A 32 -4.68 4.33 -5.58
C LEU A 32 -5.90 4.81 -6.40
N ARG A 33 -5.75 5.77 -7.34
CA ARG A 33 -6.89 6.42 -8.02
C ARG A 33 -7.85 5.44 -8.68
N HIS A 34 -7.31 4.39 -9.31
CA HIS A 34 -8.08 3.41 -10.09
C HIS A 34 -8.17 2.04 -9.43
N CYS A 35 -7.78 1.94 -8.15
CA CYS A 35 -7.95 0.72 -7.38
C CYS A 35 -9.39 0.62 -6.88
N VAL A 36 -9.85 -0.62 -6.72
CA VAL A 36 -11.15 -0.99 -6.17
C VAL A 36 -10.94 -1.90 -4.95
N ASP A 37 -12.00 -2.19 -4.20
CA ASP A 37 -11.90 -2.98 -2.96
C ASP A 37 -11.27 -4.36 -3.19
N ALA A 38 -11.57 -5.02 -4.31
CA ALA A 38 -10.95 -6.29 -4.65
C ALA A 38 -9.42 -6.22 -4.83
N ASP A 39 -8.87 -5.05 -5.15
CA ASP A 39 -7.42 -4.87 -5.24
C ASP A 39 -6.76 -4.78 -3.84
N VAL A 40 -7.52 -4.35 -2.82
CA VAL A 40 -7.00 -4.13 -1.46
C VAL A 40 -6.67 -5.44 -0.75
N THR A 41 -7.49 -6.45 -0.96
CA THR A 41 -7.35 -7.77 -0.33
C THR A 41 -6.68 -8.81 -1.24
N PHE A 42 -6.30 -8.43 -2.45
CA PHE A 42 -5.56 -9.30 -3.35
C PHE A 42 -4.20 -9.66 -2.74
N VAL A 43 -3.91 -10.96 -2.67
CA VAL A 43 -2.61 -11.47 -2.20
C VAL A 43 -1.67 -11.55 -3.41
N PRO A 44 -0.61 -10.75 -3.48
CA PRO A 44 0.33 -10.77 -4.59
C PRO A 44 1.24 -12.00 -4.54
N VAL A 45 1.90 -12.29 -5.64
CA VAL A 45 3.01 -13.23 -5.66
C VAL A 45 4.28 -12.45 -5.30
N ASP A 46 4.85 -12.76 -4.14
CA ASP A 46 6.11 -12.18 -3.67
C ASP A 46 7.03 -13.29 -3.14
N PRO A 47 7.89 -13.85 -4.00
CA PRO A 47 8.81 -14.93 -3.60
C PRO A 47 9.94 -14.47 -2.66
N LYS A 48 10.03 -13.16 -2.40
CA LYS A 48 11.01 -12.55 -1.51
C LYS A 48 10.34 -12.00 -0.24
N ALA A 49 9.06 -12.31 -0.03
CA ALA A 49 8.36 -11.89 1.18
C ALA A 49 9.15 -12.36 2.42
N ASN A 50 9.60 -11.40 3.20
CA ASN A 50 10.33 -11.63 4.45
C ASN A 50 10.24 -10.37 5.31
N ASP A 51 9.54 -10.46 6.42
CA ASP A 51 9.44 -9.39 7.41
C ASP A 51 9.99 -9.89 8.76
N PRO A 52 11.28 -9.68 9.03
CA PRO A 52 11.88 -10.10 10.30
C PRO A 52 11.35 -9.32 11.52
N ALA A 53 10.53 -8.29 11.30
CA ALA A 53 9.84 -7.51 12.32
C ALA A 53 8.35 -7.83 12.43
N ALA A 54 7.90 -8.91 11.78
CA ALA A 54 6.52 -9.40 11.86
C ALA A 54 6.11 -9.69 13.31
N ALA A 55 4.82 -9.60 13.58
CA ALA A 55 4.28 -9.85 14.92
C ALA A 55 4.39 -11.34 15.33
N SER A 56 4.43 -12.24 14.36
CA SER A 56 4.60 -13.69 14.57
C SER A 56 5.42 -14.32 13.45
N ALA A 57 5.95 -15.52 13.71
CA ALA A 57 6.71 -16.28 12.71
C ALA A 57 5.85 -16.67 11.49
N GLU A 58 4.54 -16.85 11.69
CA GLU A 58 3.60 -17.17 10.61
C GLU A 58 3.40 -15.97 9.67
N GLU A 59 3.60 -14.75 10.16
CA GLU A 59 3.47 -13.52 9.37
C GLU A 59 4.76 -13.12 8.65
N GLU A 60 5.91 -13.67 9.05
CA GLU A 60 7.22 -13.29 8.50
C GLU A 60 7.32 -13.48 6.98
N GLY A 61 6.75 -14.56 6.45
CA GLY A 61 6.83 -14.92 5.03
C GLY A 61 5.59 -14.58 4.19
N ILE A 62 4.62 -13.85 4.72
CA ILE A 62 3.43 -13.51 3.93
C ILE A 62 3.68 -12.36 2.94
N ALA A 63 3.17 -12.56 1.71
CA ALA A 63 3.11 -11.49 0.73
C ALA A 63 2.08 -10.42 1.16
N TRP A 64 2.52 -9.17 1.23
CA TRP A 64 1.68 -8.08 1.74
C TRP A 64 0.64 -7.64 0.72
N THR A 65 -0.62 -7.62 1.13
CA THR A 65 -1.71 -7.02 0.36
C THR A 65 -1.56 -5.50 0.30
N LEU A 66 -2.30 -4.85 -0.59
CA LEU A 66 -2.35 -3.38 -0.66
C LEU A 66 -2.75 -2.76 0.69
N GLY A 67 -3.74 -3.35 1.38
CA GLY A 67 -4.16 -2.91 2.71
C GLY A 67 -3.03 -3.01 3.73
N HIS A 68 -2.28 -4.11 3.74
CA HIS A 68 -1.13 -4.32 4.62
C HIS A 68 -0.03 -3.27 4.38
N VAL A 69 0.38 -3.05 3.12
CA VAL A 69 1.41 -2.04 2.79
C VAL A 69 0.99 -0.65 3.29
N VAL A 70 -0.27 -0.25 3.07
CA VAL A 70 -0.76 1.07 3.51
C VAL A 70 -0.74 1.19 5.03
N VAL A 71 -1.15 0.17 5.77
CA VAL A 71 -1.11 0.18 7.25
C VAL A 71 0.32 0.29 7.74
N HIS A 72 1.22 -0.55 7.22
CA HIS A 72 2.62 -0.58 7.63
C HIS A 72 3.34 0.77 7.39
N MET A 73 3.21 1.34 6.20
CA MET A 73 3.77 2.65 5.87
C MET A 73 3.28 3.71 6.86
N THR A 74 1.97 3.81 7.04
CA THR A 74 1.38 4.87 7.87
C THR A 74 1.77 4.75 9.33
N ALA A 75 1.75 3.55 9.91
CA ALA A 75 2.13 3.33 11.31
C ALA A 75 3.60 3.71 11.58
N SER A 76 4.52 3.28 10.72
CA SER A 76 5.96 3.56 10.87
C SER A 76 6.29 5.04 10.77
N SER A 77 5.61 5.75 9.86
CA SER A 77 5.85 7.18 9.68
C SER A 77 5.18 8.03 10.76
N GLU A 78 4.04 7.61 11.29
CA GLU A 78 3.40 8.26 12.44
C GLU A 78 4.27 8.15 13.69
N GLU A 79 4.79 6.95 13.99
CA GLU A 79 5.76 6.76 15.06
C GLU A 79 6.99 7.67 14.90
N SER A 80 7.54 7.73 13.68
CA SER A 80 8.69 8.57 13.39
C SER A 80 8.39 10.05 13.61
N ALA A 81 7.21 10.52 13.21
CA ALA A 81 6.79 11.91 13.38
C ALA A 81 6.55 12.26 14.87
N MET A 82 5.99 11.34 15.65
CA MET A 82 5.76 11.55 17.08
C MET A 82 7.08 11.59 17.87
N LEU A 83 7.99 10.64 17.63
CA LEU A 83 9.31 10.66 18.26
C LEU A 83 10.13 11.90 17.86
N ALA A 84 10.04 12.35 16.61
CA ALA A 84 10.67 13.58 16.18
C ALA A 84 10.12 14.81 16.92
N ALA A 85 8.82 14.84 17.18
CA ALA A 85 8.20 15.92 17.93
C ALA A 85 8.60 15.93 19.41
N GLU A 86 8.79 14.76 20.02
CA GLU A 86 9.32 14.64 21.39
C GLU A 86 10.77 15.13 21.47
N LEU A 87 11.63 14.69 20.53
CA LEU A 87 13.02 15.16 20.46
C LEU A 87 13.08 16.68 20.28
N ALA A 88 12.26 17.24 19.39
CA ALA A 88 12.21 18.69 19.14
C ALA A 88 11.83 19.52 20.37
N ARG A 89 11.11 18.93 21.32
CA ARG A 89 10.73 19.53 22.61
C ARG A 89 11.75 19.25 23.75
N GLY A 90 12.85 18.58 23.46
CA GLY A 90 13.89 18.26 24.44
C GLY A 90 13.59 17.02 25.27
N VAL A 91 12.60 16.19 24.90
CA VAL A 91 12.32 14.93 25.57
C VAL A 91 13.40 13.91 25.20
N GLU A 92 13.97 13.24 26.19
CA GLU A 92 14.92 12.15 25.97
C GLU A 92 14.23 10.97 25.28
N TYR A 93 14.99 10.27 24.43
CA TYR A 93 14.48 9.06 23.77
C TYR A 93 14.21 7.95 24.81
N HIS A 94 12.98 7.47 24.84
CA HIS A 94 12.50 6.46 25.79
C HIS A 94 12.09 5.13 25.14
N GLY A 95 12.50 4.90 23.91
CA GLY A 95 12.15 3.69 23.18
C GLY A 95 11.05 3.94 22.13
N ARG A 96 10.73 2.88 21.42
CA ARG A 96 9.67 2.91 20.39
C ARG A 96 8.30 2.69 21.04
N SER A 97 7.32 3.40 20.54
CA SER A 97 5.92 3.26 20.94
C SER A 97 5.06 3.17 19.67
N ARG A 98 5.13 2.03 18.99
CA ARG A 98 4.35 1.80 17.77
C ARG A 98 3.00 1.22 18.13
N SER A 99 1.95 1.87 17.66
CA SER A 99 0.59 1.32 17.66
C SER A 99 0.14 1.21 16.21
N GLU A 100 -0.34 0.06 15.83
CA GLU A 100 -0.72 -0.26 14.46
C GLU A 100 -2.15 -0.79 14.40
N VAL A 101 -2.91 -0.30 13.44
CA VAL A 101 -4.22 -0.89 13.11
C VAL A 101 -3.97 -2.28 12.54
N ALA A 102 -4.76 -3.28 12.95
CA ALA A 102 -4.64 -4.61 12.36
C ALA A 102 -4.88 -4.54 10.85
N TRP A 103 -3.87 -4.84 10.04
CA TRP A 103 -3.92 -4.73 8.59
C TRP A 103 -5.06 -5.54 7.97
N THR A 104 -5.45 -6.65 8.60
CA THR A 104 -6.58 -7.51 8.20
C THR A 104 -7.93 -6.79 8.23
N THR A 105 -8.05 -5.66 8.94
CA THR A 105 -9.28 -4.86 9.01
C THR A 105 -9.40 -3.86 7.87
N VAL A 106 -8.32 -3.62 7.10
CA VAL A 106 -8.30 -2.69 5.97
C VAL A 106 -8.54 -3.46 4.68
N THR A 107 -9.81 -3.54 4.29
CA THR A 107 -10.30 -4.38 3.19
C THR A 107 -10.91 -3.60 2.03
N THR A 108 -11.04 -2.27 2.15
CA THR A 108 -11.62 -1.42 1.11
C THR A 108 -10.70 -0.27 0.72
N ILE A 109 -10.82 0.19 -0.52
CA ILE A 109 -10.05 1.35 -1.02
C ILE A 109 -10.43 2.64 -0.27
N GLY A 110 -11.65 2.74 0.21
CA GLY A 110 -12.10 3.83 1.08
C GLY A 110 -11.31 3.86 2.38
N GLN A 111 -11.13 2.72 3.05
CA GLN A 111 -10.32 2.59 4.27
C GLN A 111 -8.85 2.94 4.02
N CYS A 112 -8.24 2.47 2.92
CA CYS A 112 -6.87 2.86 2.56
C CYS A 112 -6.72 4.38 2.43
N ARG A 113 -7.66 5.05 1.74
CA ARG A 113 -7.64 6.51 1.58
C ARG A 113 -7.83 7.24 2.90
N THR A 114 -8.75 6.77 3.74
CA THR A 114 -8.97 7.33 5.08
C THR A 114 -7.71 7.19 5.94
N ARG A 115 -7.05 6.02 5.92
CA ARG A 115 -5.83 5.76 6.67
C ARG A 115 -4.69 6.71 6.25
N LEU A 116 -4.53 6.94 4.94
CA LEU A 116 -3.53 7.87 4.41
C LEU A 116 -3.80 9.31 4.84
N GLU A 117 -5.05 9.78 4.82
CA GLU A 117 -5.40 11.13 5.26
C GLU A 117 -5.25 11.28 6.78
N GLU A 118 -5.60 10.26 7.54
CA GLU A 118 -5.39 10.26 8.98
C GLU A 118 -3.89 10.33 9.32
N SER A 119 -3.06 9.56 8.63
CA SER A 119 -1.61 9.63 8.75
C SER A 119 -1.05 11.01 8.40
N ARG A 120 -1.54 11.61 7.31
CA ARG A 120 -1.20 13.00 6.95
C ARG A 120 -1.50 13.94 8.11
N ARG A 121 -2.71 13.87 8.63
CA ARG A 121 -3.19 14.73 9.73
C ARG A 121 -2.32 14.55 10.97
N ILE A 122 -2.00 13.34 11.38
CA ILE A 122 -1.16 13.03 12.55
C ILE A 122 0.25 13.62 12.37
N ARG A 123 0.89 13.36 11.22
CA ARG A 123 2.25 13.86 10.94
C ARG A 123 2.31 15.39 10.91
N LEU A 124 1.35 16.05 10.27
CA LEU A 124 1.29 17.52 10.25
C LEU A 124 1.01 18.10 11.64
N ALA A 125 0.13 17.46 12.42
CA ALA A 125 -0.16 17.86 13.80
C ALA A 125 1.07 17.71 14.70
N SER A 126 1.86 16.65 14.54
CA SER A 126 3.11 16.47 15.30
C SER A 126 4.10 17.62 15.05
N LEU A 127 4.24 18.10 13.81
CA LEU A 127 5.07 19.25 13.47
C LEU A 127 4.57 20.55 14.13
N ASN A 128 3.27 20.71 14.34
CA ASN A 128 2.73 21.88 15.03
C ASN A 128 3.07 21.91 16.53
N THR A 129 3.48 20.77 17.11
CA THR A 129 3.94 20.73 18.52
C THR A 129 5.42 21.07 18.68
N TRP A 130 6.17 21.24 17.60
CA TRP A 130 7.56 21.67 17.65
C TRP A 130 7.61 23.14 18.13
N PRO A 131 8.47 23.46 19.12
CA PRO A 131 8.65 24.86 19.53
C PRO A 131 9.22 25.73 18.40
N ASP A 132 9.17 27.04 18.56
CA ASP A 132 9.76 27.97 17.59
C ASP A 132 11.29 27.81 17.50
N ASP A 133 11.93 27.48 18.63
CA ASP A 133 13.35 27.10 18.73
C ASP A 133 13.45 25.63 19.17
N PRO A 134 13.44 24.67 18.22
CA PRO A 134 13.45 23.26 18.55
C PRO A 134 14.82 22.78 19.00
N TYR A 135 14.87 21.83 19.92
CA TYR A 135 16.09 21.22 20.43
C TYR A 135 16.72 20.30 19.39
N LEU A 136 17.32 20.88 18.33
CA LEU A 136 17.90 20.12 17.21
C LEU A 136 19.10 19.26 17.60
N SER A 137 19.80 19.62 18.69
CA SER A 137 20.90 18.86 19.28
C SER A 137 20.46 17.68 20.15
N ASN A 138 19.16 17.56 20.43
CA ASN A 138 18.63 16.41 21.16
C ASN A 138 18.58 15.18 20.24
N THR A 139 19.57 14.30 20.38
CA THR A 139 19.79 13.15 19.49
C THR A 139 19.82 11.85 20.25
N TYR A 140 19.63 10.75 19.55
CA TYR A 140 19.81 9.39 20.07
C TYR A 140 20.32 8.45 18.98
N ALA A 141 21.04 7.41 19.37
CA ALA A 141 21.41 6.31 18.49
C ALA A 141 20.36 5.18 18.59
N PRO A 142 19.71 4.74 17.49
CA PRO A 142 18.69 3.69 17.54
C PRO A 142 19.24 2.32 17.96
N HIS A 143 20.52 2.08 17.78
CA HIS A 143 21.27 0.92 18.29
C HIS A 143 22.76 1.27 18.43
N PRO A 144 23.55 0.51 19.17
CA PRO A 144 25.00 0.75 19.30
C PRO A 144 25.70 0.83 17.95
N GLY A 145 26.47 1.91 17.72
CA GLY A 145 27.20 2.17 16.48
C GLY A 145 26.36 2.76 15.33
N ALA A 146 25.06 2.97 15.51
CA ALA A 146 24.26 3.69 14.53
C ALA A 146 24.55 5.21 14.55
N LYS A 147 24.28 5.87 13.40
CA LYS A 147 24.30 7.33 13.34
C LYS A 147 23.20 7.89 14.27
N GLU A 148 23.53 8.92 15.00
CA GLU A 148 22.58 9.64 15.82
C GLU A 148 21.47 10.29 14.97
N LEU A 149 20.25 10.25 15.50
CA LEU A 149 19.05 10.80 14.89
C LEU A 149 18.55 11.96 15.75
N GLY A 150 18.60 13.17 15.21
CA GLY A 150 17.91 14.33 15.77
C GLY A 150 16.47 14.44 15.25
N PRO A 151 15.74 15.49 15.66
CA PRO A 151 14.32 15.65 15.31
C PRO A 151 14.06 15.60 13.79
N VAL A 152 14.81 16.37 13.00
CA VAL A 152 14.65 16.44 11.54
C VAL A 152 14.93 15.08 10.89
N THR A 153 16.08 14.48 11.22
CA THR A 153 16.48 13.17 10.67
C THR A 153 15.48 12.07 11.07
N ARG A 154 14.96 12.10 12.30
CA ARG A 154 13.96 11.14 12.75
C ARG A 154 12.65 11.27 11.96
N PHE A 155 12.17 12.48 11.74
CA PHE A 155 10.98 12.71 10.90
C PHE A 155 11.23 12.22 9.46
N LEU A 156 12.36 12.58 8.87
CA LEU A 156 12.76 12.14 7.52
C LEU A 156 12.90 10.62 7.42
N SER A 157 13.30 9.94 8.49
CA SER A 157 13.37 8.47 8.51
C SER A 157 12.02 7.81 8.23
N GLY A 158 10.93 8.37 8.76
CA GLY A 158 9.57 7.92 8.43
C GLY A 158 9.23 8.12 6.95
N LEU A 159 9.56 9.29 6.39
CA LEU A 159 9.33 9.56 4.96
C LEU A 159 10.18 8.66 4.05
N ARG A 160 11.42 8.32 4.45
CA ARG A 160 12.28 7.36 3.72
C ARG A 160 11.70 5.96 3.76
N HIS A 161 11.21 5.55 4.92
CA HIS A 161 10.55 4.26 5.08
C HIS A 161 9.34 4.15 4.13
N ASP A 162 8.46 5.15 4.09
CA ASP A 162 7.35 5.16 3.15
C ASP A 162 7.83 5.12 1.70
N ALA A 163 8.84 5.92 1.36
CA ALA A 163 9.40 5.96 0.01
C ALA A 163 9.99 4.62 -0.43
N SER A 164 10.59 3.84 0.50
CA SER A 164 11.13 2.52 0.21
C SER A 164 10.05 1.49 -0.16
N HIS A 165 8.80 1.70 0.27
CA HIS A 165 7.65 0.85 -0.07
C HIS A 165 6.91 1.25 -1.36
N LEU A 166 7.27 2.36 -2.03
CA LEU A 166 6.55 2.82 -3.22
C LEU A 166 6.62 1.85 -4.39
N ASP A 167 7.73 1.15 -4.57
CA ASP A 167 7.88 0.15 -5.63
C ASP A 167 7.08 -1.12 -5.30
N GLN A 168 7.11 -1.58 -4.06
CA GLN A 168 6.25 -2.67 -3.60
C GLN A 168 4.76 -2.33 -3.81
N LEU A 169 4.36 -1.11 -3.46
CA LEU A 169 3.00 -0.63 -3.66
C LEU A 169 2.59 -0.66 -5.15
N ARG A 170 3.48 -0.21 -6.06
CA ARG A 170 3.25 -0.27 -7.50
C ARG A 170 3.09 -1.69 -8.01
N ASP A 171 3.94 -2.59 -7.54
CA ASP A 171 3.92 -3.99 -7.93
C ASP A 171 2.63 -4.69 -7.49
N VAL A 172 2.23 -4.56 -6.22
CA VAL A 172 0.98 -5.11 -5.70
C VAL A 172 -0.23 -4.59 -6.48
N ILE A 173 -0.29 -3.28 -6.75
CA ILE A 173 -1.36 -2.67 -7.55
C ILE A 173 -1.36 -3.24 -8.98
N GLY A 174 -0.19 -3.39 -9.58
CA GLY A 174 -0.02 -3.95 -10.92
C GLY A 174 -0.56 -5.38 -11.02
N GLN A 175 -0.18 -6.24 -10.08
CA GLN A 175 -0.63 -7.63 -10.00
C GLN A 175 -2.14 -7.73 -9.77
N ALA A 176 -2.69 -6.96 -8.83
CA ALA A 176 -4.12 -6.94 -8.54
C ALA A 176 -4.96 -6.54 -9.77
N ARG A 177 -4.54 -5.49 -10.48
CA ARG A 177 -5.21 -5.03 -11.71
C ARG A 177 -5.15 -6.06 -12.83
N ASN A 178 -4.00 -6.70 -13.03
CA ASN A 178 -3.84 -7.76 -14.02
C ASN A 178 -4.75 -8.95 -13.70
N HIS A 179 -4.80 -9.37 -12.45
CA HIS A 179 -5.69 -10.42 -11.98
C HIS A 179 -7.16 -10.08 -12.28
N ARG A 180 -7.62 -8.90 -11.90
CA ARG A 180 -8.99 -8.43 -12.15
C ARG A 180 -9.31 -8.34 -13.63
N PHE A 181 -8.38 -7.88 -14.46
CA PHE A 181 -8.55 -7.84 -15.92
C PHE A 181 -8.75 -9.24 -16.50
N GLN A 182 -7.91 -10.20 -16.11
CA GLN A 182 -8.02 -11.59 -16.55
C GLN A 182 -9.36 -12.21 -16.15
N GLN A 183 -9.81 -12.01 -14.91
CA GLN A 183 -11.12 -12.50 -14.44
C GLN A 183 -12.26 -11.94 -15.28
N THR A 184 -12.23 -10.64 -15.59
CA THR A 184 -13.25 -9.98 -16.42
C THR A 184 -13.22 -10.50 -17.85
N PHE A 185 -12.05 -10.72 -18.43
CA PHE A 185 -11.88 -11.24 -19.79
C PHE A 185 -12.39 -12.67 -19.92
N ILE A 186 -12.00 -13.55 -19.00
CA ILE A 186 -12.45 -14.95 -18.95
C ILE A 186 -13.98 -15.01 -18.78
N GLY A 187 -14.54 -14.19 -17.89
CA GLY A 187 -15.99 -14.10 -17.69
C GLY A 187 -16.74 -13.70 -18.97
N ARG A 188 -16.23 -12.69 -19.69
CA ARG A 188 -16.82 -12.26 -20.97
C ARG A 188 -16.70 -13.34 -22.05
N MET A 189 -15.58 -14.06 -22.11
CA MET A 189 -15.38 -15.14 -23.07
C MET A 189 -16.35 -16.31 -22.81
N ARG A 190 -16.53 -16.72 -21.54
CA ARG A 190 -17.50 -17.75 -21.16
C ARG A 190 -18.93 -17.37 -21.53
N LEU A 191 -19.34 -16.13 -21.28
CA LEU A 191 -20.67 -15.62 -21.64
C LEU A 191 -20.88 -15.61 -23.17
N ARG A 192 -19.87 -15.31 -23.97
CA ARG A 192 -19.95 -15.38 -25.46
C ARG A 192 -20.14 -16.81 -25.95
N LEU A 193 -19.41 -17.79 -25.36
CA LEU A 193 -19.54 -19.19 -25.73
C LEU A 193 -20.93 -19.75 -25.36
N GLN A 194 -21.52 -19.33 -24.25
CA GLN A 194 -22.87 -19.74 -23.86
C GLN A 194 -23.99 -19.10 -24.70
N ARG A 195 -23.74 -17.96 -25.34
CA ARG A 195 -24.69 -17.23 -26.20
C ARG A 195 -24.58 -17.58 -27.69
N SER A 196 -23.62 -18.39 -28.10
CA SER A 196 -23.59 -18.92 -29.48
C SER A 196 -24.80 -19.85 -29.62
N PRO A 197 -25.77 -19.53 -30.52
CA PRO A 197 -26.90 -20.40 -30.72
C PRO A 197 -26.38 -21.73 -31.23
N ASN A 198 -26.86 -22.79 -30.61
CA ASN A 198 -26.62 -24.16 -31.01
C ASN A 198 -26.82 -24.27 -32.51
N SER A 199 -25.79 -24.59 -33.26
CA SER A 199 -25.90 -25.01 -34.65
C SER A 199 -26.96 -26.12 -34.69
N ALA A 200 -28.11 -25.83 -35.26
CA ALA A 200 -29.15 -26.84 -35.45
C ALA A 200 -28.47 -28.05 -36.09
N MET A 201 -28.45 -29.16 -35.43
CA MET A 201 -28.05 -30.42 -36.03
C MET A 201 -28.93 -30.64 -37.25
N PRO A 202 -28.36 -30.93 -38.44
CA PRO A 202 -29.20 -31.26 -39.62
C PRO A 202 -30.04 -32.48 -39.25
N GLN A 203 -31.35 -32.35 -39.42
CA GLN A 203 -32.29 -33.45 -39.24
C GLN A 203 -31.92 -34.55 -40.26
N PRO A 204 -31.91 -35.84 -39.88
CA PRO A 204 -31.68 -36.91 -40.81
C PRO A 204 -32.81 -36.90 -41.86
N ILE A 205 -32.42 -36.87 -43.13
CA ILE A 205 -33.28 -36.93 -44.28
C ILE A 205 -34.06 -38.29 -44.22
N ALA A 206 -35.36 -38.22 -44.08
CA ALA A 206 -36.20 -39.42 -44.15
C ALA A 206 -36.04 -40.12 -45.50
N SER A 207 -35.68 -41.39 -45.44
CA SER A 207 -35.62 -42.25 -46.64
C SER A 207 -37.00 -42.36 -47.29
N PRO A 208 -37.09 -42.39 -48.63
CA PRO A 208 -38.36 -42.58 -49.31
C PRO A 208 -38.97 -43.95 -48.98
N LEU A 209 -40.26 -43.94 -48.65
CA LEU A 209 -41.07 -45.16 -48.46
C LEU A 209 -41.05 -45.96 -49.76
N GLU A 210 -40.64 -47.21 -49.70
CA GLU A 210 -40.83 -48.20 -50.75
C GLU A 210 -42.32 -48.38 -51.03
N ALA A 211 -42.69 -48.38 -52.31
CA ALA A 211 -44.04 -48.65 -52.77
C ALA A 211 -44.39 -50.14 -52.62
N PRO A 212 -45.67 -50.48 -52.31
CA PRO A 212 -46.07 -51.90 -52.19
C PRO A 212 -46.19 -52.57 -53.51
N PRO A 213 -45.94 -53.90 -53.61
CA PRO A 213 -46.02 -54.69 -54.85
C PRO A 213 -47.47 -54.80 -55.30
N VAL A 214 -47.67 -54.62 -56.62
CA VAL A 214 -48.92 -54.84 -57.32
C VAL A 214 -49.05 -56.33 -57.61
N SER A 215 -50.16 -56.96 -57.21
CA SER A 215 -50.61 -58.31 -57.58
C SER A 215 -51.47 -58.29 -58.81
#